data_8686cdb18d3a3f4fc206b29feb4fe465
#
_entry.id   8686cdb18d3a3f4fc206b29feb4fe465
#
_cell.length_a   1.000
_cell.length_b   1.000
_cell.length_c   1.000
_cell.angle_alpha   90.00
_cell.angle_beta   90.00
_cell.angle_gamma   90.00
#
_symmetry.space_group_name_H-M   'P 1'
#
loop_
_entity.id
_entity.type
_entity.pdbx_description
1 polymer ?
#
loop_
_entity_poly.entity_id
_entity_poly.type
_entity_poly.pdbx_seq_one_letter_code
_entity_poly.pdbx_strand_id
1 'polypeptide(L)'
;MTAPILNTHNKEEYAPAHTAEHLLNQTMGRMFGCERSRNAHIERKKSKINWILPACPTPEQIAEIEQRMNELIAADLPVRFEFVDREHIPAGVKLDKLPEDASEMLRMVWIGDYDVCPCIGTHVASTKEIGSFHINSTSWTPLGTGGGSFRIVFKTE
;
A
#
# COMPACT_ATOMS: atom_id res chain seq x y z
N MET A 1 23.46 -16.01 -5.00
CA MET A 1 23.08 -15.04 -6.05
C MET A 1 22.97 -13.67 -5.43
N THR A 2 23.57 -12.68 -6.04
CA THR A 2 23.55 -11.32 -5.52
C THR A 2 22.30 -10.59 -6.01
N ALA A 3 21.62 -9.87 -5.13
CA ALA A 3 20.47 -9.08 -5.53
C ALA A 3 20.89 -7.95 -6.46
N PRO A 4 20.05 -7.56 -7.44
CA PRO A 4 20.35 -6.42 -8.30
C PRO A 4 20.53 -5.14 -7.48
N ILE A 5 21.33 -4.23 -8.02
CA ILE A 5 21.49 -2.90 -7.41
C ILE A 5 20.23 -2.08 -7.73
N LEU A 6 19.57 -1.60 -6.69
CA LEU A 6 18.36 -0.78 -6.79
C LEU A 6 18.67 0.67 -6.44
N ASN A 7 17.75 1.56 -6.79
CA ASN A 7 17.88 2.97 -6.41
C ASN A 7 17.88 3.09 -4.89
N THR A 8 18.66 4.07 -4.39
CA THR A 8 18.75 4.31 -2.96
C THR A 8 17.43 4.82 -2.42
N HIS A 9 17.02 4.27 -1.27
CA HIS A 9 15.86 4.73 -0.55
C HIS A 9 16.29 5.67 0.56
N ASN A 10 15.76 6.91 0.59
CA ASN A 10 16.23 7.98 1.45
C ASN A 10 15.62 8.03 2.85
N LYS A 11 14.62 7.20 3.12
CA LYS A 11 13.95 7.17 4.41
C LYS A 11 14.02 5.78 5.01
N GLU A 12 14.27 5.75 6.32
CA GLU A 12 14.06 4.53 7.08
C GLU A 12 12.56 4.39 7.31
N GLU A 13 11.97 3.36 6.73
CA GLU A 13 10.53 3.12 6.83
C GLU A 13 10.21 2.15 7.95
N TYR A 14 9.07 2.39 8.62
CA TYR A 14 8.56 1.47 9.61
C TYR A 14 7.88 0.30 8.88
N ALA A 15 8.53 -0.84 8.84
CA ALA A 15 8.11 -1.99 8.05
C ALA A 15 6.65 -2.42 8.26
N PRO A 16 6.14 -2.55 9.50
CA PRO A 16 4.73 -2.94 9.68
C PRO A 16 3.74 -1.99 9.01
N ALA A 17 3.93 -0.68 9.15
CA ALA A 17 3.05 0.31 8.53
C ALA A 17 3.21 0.35 7.02
N HIS A 18 4.43 0.15 6.51
CA HIS A 18 4.67 0.13 5.07
C HIS A 18 3.99 -1.08 4.41
N THR A 19 4.07 -2.24 5.02
CA THR A 19 3.36 -3.41 4.51
C THR A 19 1.84 -3.21 4.59
N ALA A 20 1.35 -2.59 5.68
CA ALA A 20 -0.06 -2.24 5.81
C ALA A 20 -0.50 -1.27 4.70
N GLU A 21 0.35 -0.32 4.30
CA GLU A 21 0.06 0.57 3.17
C GLU A 21 -0.22 -0.22 1.89
N HIS A 22 0.61 -1.20 1.57
CA HIS A 22 0.40 -2.05 0.40
C HIS A 22 -0.94 -2.79 0.47
N LEU A 23 -1.24 -3.39 1.61
CA LEU A 23 -2.53 -4.06 1.81
C LEU A 23 -3.70 -3.10 1.67
N LEU A 24 -3.57 -1.91 2.26
CA LEU A 24 -4.64 -0.92 2.25
C LEU A 24 -4.91 -0.40 0.83
N ASN A 25 -3.86 -0.14 0.06
CA ASN A 25 -4.00 0.26 -1.34
C ASN A 25 -4.76 -0.79 -2.16
N GLN A 26 -4.41 -2.07 -1.99
CA GLN A 26 -5.09 -3.15 -2.70
C GLN A 26 -6.55 -3.26 -2.25
N THR A 27 -6.81 -3.15 -0.94
CA THR A 27 -8.16 -3.22 -0.39
C THR A 27 -9.03 -2.08 -0.91
N MET A 28 -8.50 -0.86 -0.95
CA MET A 28 -9.21 0.29 -1.51
C MET A 28 -9.52 0.09 -2.98
N GLY A 29 -8.57 -0.43 -3.75
CA GLY A 29 -8.78 -0.74 -5.16
C GLY A 29 -9.88 -1.77 -5.37
N ARG A 30 -9.90 -2.81 -4.55
CA ARG A 30 -10.93 -3.88 -4.64
C ARG A 30 -12.32 -3.39 -4.23
N MET A 31 -12.40 -2.53 -3.21
CA MET A 31 -13.68 -2.04 -2.70
C MET A 31 -14.26 -0.90 -3.55
N PHE A 32 -13.41 -0.01 -4.04
CA PHE A 32 -13.87 1.24 -4.67
C PHE A 32 -13.45 1.38 -6.13
N GLY A 33 -12.63 0.48 -6.65
CA GLY A 33 -12.15 0.56 -8.03
C GLY A 33 -11.19 1.71 -8.29
N CYS A 34 -10.58 2.27 -7.24
CA CYS A 34 -9.70 3.41 -7.37
C CYS A 34 -8.26 2.99 -7.63
N GLU A 35 -7.44 3.94 -8.05
CA GLU A 35 -6.00 3.73 -8.21
C GLU A 35 -5.31 3.74 -6.85
N ARG A 36 -4.10 3.18 -6.82
CA ARG A 36 -3.26 3.24 -5.62
C ARG A 36 -2.96 4.69 -5.28
N SER A 37 -2.84 4.97 -3.98
CA SER A 37 -2.55 6.32 -3.51
C SER A 37 -1.20 6.82 -4.02
N ARG A 38 -1.16 8.09 -4.39
CA ARG A 38 0.07 8.80 -4.73
C ARG A 38 0.49 9.76 -3.62
N ASN A 39 -0.26 9.77 -2.53
CA ASN A 39 -0.03 10.68 -1.41
C ASN A 39 -0.13 9.89 -0.11
N ALA A 40 1.00 9.35 0.33
CA ALA A 40 1.10 8.57 1.54
C ALA A 40 2.25 9.07 2.40
N HIS A 41 2.02 9.11 3.70
CA HIS A 41 3.03 9.48 4.69
C HIS A 41 3.04 8.41 5.77
N ILE A 42 4.06 7.56 5.74
CA ILE A 42 4.12 6.35 6.57
C ILE A 42 5.09 6.57 7.72
N GLU A 43 4.60 6.45 8.94
CA GLU A 43 5.38 6.63 10.16
C GLU A 43 5.00 5.57 11.20
N ARG A 44 5.86 5.43 12.21
CA ARG A 44 5.68 4.44 13.27
C ARG A 44 4.40 4.67 14.07
N LYS A 45 4.16 5.90 14.52
CA LYS A 45 3.05 6.19 15.43
C LYS A 45 1.72 6.35 14.69
N LYS A 46 1.78 6.91 13.50
CA LYS A 46 0.57 7.24 12.77
C LYS A 46 0.93 7.47 11.29
N SER A 47 0.14 6.90 10.41
CA SER A 47 0.33 7.03 8.98
C SER A 47 -0.89 7.66 8.33
N LYS A 48 -0.70 8.35 7.21
CA LYS A 48 -1.76 9.05 6.48
C LYS A 48 -1.70 8.68 5.03
N ILE A 49 -2.84 8.32 4.44
CA ILE A 49 -2.92 8.01 3.01
C ILE A 49 -4.19 8.64 2.45
N ASN A 50 -4.08 9.21 1.25
CA ASN A 50 -5.22 9.82 0.54
C ASN A 50 -5.48 9.08 -0.77
N TRP A 51 -6.77 8.96 -1.11
CA TRP A 51 -7.22 8.42 -2.41
C TRP A 51 -8.23 9.38 -3.02
N ILE A 52 -8.28 9.38 -4.35
CA ILE A 52 -9.30 10.13 -5.08
C ILE A 52 -10.47 9.19 -5.36
N LEU A 53 -11.64 9.52 -4.84
CA LEU A 53 -12.84 8.69 -4.95
C LEU A 53 -14.00 9.49 -5.52
N PRO A 54 -14.97 8.84 -6.21
CA PRO A 54 -16.15 9.53 -6.72
C PRO A 54 -17.13 9.96 -5.64
N ALA A 55 -17.10 9.32 -4.48
CA ALA A 55 -17.98 9.63 -3.35
C ALA A 55 -17.30 9.28 -2.03
N CYS A 56 -17.70 9.96 -0.98
CA CYS A 56 -17.19 9.68 0.37
C CYS A 56 -17.64 8.29 0.84
N PRO A 57 -16.73 7.43 1.30
CA PRO A 57 -17.11 6.13 1.86
C PRO A 57 -18.07 6.28 3.04
N THR A 58 -18.99 5.34 3.16
CA THR A 58 -19.93 5.31 4.28
C THR A 58 -19.25 4.78 5.54
N PRO A 59 -19.83 5.05 6.74
CA PRO A 59 -19.29 4.48 7.98
C PRO A 59 -19.18 2.95 7.93
N GLU A 60 -20.11 2.27 7.28
CA GLU A 60 -20.10 0.81 7.11
C GLU A 60 -18.93 0.37 6.24
N GLN A 61 -18.65 1.11 5.18
CA GLN A 61 -17.51 0.82 4.29
C GLN A 61 -16.19 1.05 5.03
N ILE A 62 -16.10 2.09 5.85
CA ILE A 62 -14.90 2.37 6.64
C ILE A 62 -14.66 1.23 7.63
N ALA A 63 -15.71 0.76 8.31
CA ALA A 63 -15.61 -0.38 9.21
C ALA A 63 -15.17 -1.66 8.47
N GLU A 64 -15.65 -1.86 7.25
CA GLU A 64 -15.25 -3.00 6.42
C GLU A 64 -13.77 -2.93 6.04
N ILE A 65 -13.25 -1.75 5.74
CA ILE A 65 -11.81 -1.58 5.46
C ILE A 65 -10.98 -2.09 6.63
N GLU A 66 -11.29 -1.64 7.83
CA GLU A 66 -10.56 -2.05 9.04
C GLU A 66 -10.67 -3.55 9.28
N GLN A 67 -11.87 -4.11 9.10
CA GLN A 67 -12.11 -5.54 9.25
C GLN A 67 -11.29 -6.34 8.25
N ARG A 68 -11.33 -5.98 6.98
CA ARG A 68 -10.57 -6.67 5.93
C ARG A 68 -9.07 -6.63 6.19
N MET A 69 -8.56 -5.48 6.64
CA MET A 69 -7.15 -5.34 6.96
C MET A 69 -6.74 -6.30 8.07
N ASN A 70 -7.53 -6.38 9.15
CA ASN A 70 -7.22 -7.27 10.26
C ASN A 70 -7.37 -8.75 9.88
N GLU A 71 -8.28 -9.09 8.98
CA GLU A 71 -8.41 -10.45 8.46
C GLU A 71 -7.15 -10.84 7.65
N LEU A 72 -6.61 -9.92 6.84
CA LEU A 72 -5.40 -10.16 6.08
C LEU A 72 -4.19 -10.35 7.00
N ILE A 73 -4.12 -9.58 8.07
CA ILE A 73 -3.06 -9.73 9.08
C ILE A 73 -3.17 -11.10 9.75
N ALA A 74 -4.37 -11.49 10.16
CA ALA A 74 -4.60 -12.79 10.80
C ALA A 74 -4.34 -13.98 9.88
N ALA A 75 -4.50 -13.78 8.57
CA ALA A 75 -4.23 -14.83 7.58
C ALA A 75 -2.74 -15.15 7.45
N ASP A 76 -1.87 -14.32 8.01
CA ASP A 76 -0.42 -14.54 8.02
C ASP A 76 0.16 -14.78 6.61
N LEU A 77 -0.14 -13.86 5.69
CA LEU A 77 0.31 -13.97 4.30
C LEU A 77 1.82 -13.72 4.20
N PRO A 78 2.56 -14.55 3.44
CA PRO A 78 3.99 -14.31 3.27
C PRO A 78 4.25 -13.08 2.40
N VAL A 79 5.28 -12.32 2.77
CA VAL A 79 5.77 -11.21 1.95
C VAL A 79 7.04 -11.70 1.27
N ARG A 80 7.04 -11.72 -0.06
CA ARG A 80 8.18 -12.18 -0.84
C ARG A 80 8.59 -11.16 -1.87
N PHE A 81 9.84 -11.22 -2.28
CA PHE A 81 10.42 -10.31 -3.25
C PHE A 81 10.78 -11.07 -4.52
N GLU A 82 10.57 -10.42 -5.65
CA GLU A 82 10.95 -10.96 -6.95
C GLU A 82 11.59 -9.84 -7.76
N PHE A 83 12.74 -10.12 -8.38
CA PHE A 83 13.40 -9.16 -9.24
C PHE A 83 13.02 -9.46 -10.68
N VAL A 84 12.47 -8.46 -11.37
CA VAL A 84 12.06 -8.57 -12.76
C VAL A 84 12.61 -7.39 -13.55
N ASP A 85 12.84 -7.57 -14.84
CA ASP A 85 13.16 -6.44 -15.70
C ASP A 85 11.86 -5.74 -16.13
N ARG A 86 11.99 -4.56 -16.75
CA ARG A 86 10.82 -3.76 -17.13
C ARG A 86 9.95 -4.42 -18.18
N GLU A 87 10.49 -5.38 -18.94
CA GLU A 87 9.77 -6.10 -19.98
C GLU A 87 8.93 -7.26 -19.42
N HIS A 88 9.20 -7.69 -18.19
CA HIS A 88 8.57 -8.86 -17.56
C HIS A 88 7.74 -8.49 -16.34
N ILE A 89 7.07 -7.34 -16.40
CA ILE A 89 6.25 -6.85 -15.29
C ILE A 89 4.98 -7.70 -15.17
N PRO A 90 4.60 -8.13 -13.96
CA PRO A 90 3.34 -8.86 -13.77
C PRO A 90 2.13 -8.06 -14.26
N ALA A 91 1.11 -8.77 -14.73
CA ALA A 91 -0.12 -8.15 -15.20
C ALA A 91 -0.79 -7.31 -14.10
N GLY A 92 -1.33 -6.17 -14.48
CA GLY A 92 -2.03 -5.27 -13.56
C GLY A 92 -1.15 -4.32 -12.79
N VAL A 93 0.18 -4.46 -12.89
CA VAL A 93 1.12 -3.56 -12.21
C VAL A 93 1.32 -2.30 -13.05
N LYS A 94 1.19 -1.13 -12.41
CA LYS A 94 1.40 0.16 -13.06
C LYS A 94 2.77 0.71 -12.71
N LEU A 95 3.44 1.29 -13.70
CA LEU A 95 4.79 1.85 -13.55
C LEU A 95 4.81 3.37 -13.47
N ASP A 96 3.66 4.02 -13.52
CA ASP A 96 3.56 5.48 -13.57
C ASP A 96 4.04 6.18 -12.29
N LYS A 97 4.24 5.44 -11.20
CA LYS A 97 4.80 5.97 -9.96
C LYS A 97 6.31 5.86 -9.86
N LEU A 98 6.95 5.19 -10.80
CA LEU A 98 8.40 5.00 -10.75
C LEU A 98 9.11 6.21 -11.33
N PRO A 99 10.25 6.64 -10.72
CA PRO A 99 11.08 7.69 -11.30
C PRO A 99 11.63 7.26 -12.66
N GLU A 100 11.91 8.22 -13.54
CA GLU A 100 12.51 7.94 -14.83
C GLU A 100 13.87 7.26 -14.70
N ASP A 101 14.60 7.57 -13.64
CA ASP A 101 15.93 7.01 -13.34
C ASP A 101 15.86 5.75 -12.49
N ALA A 102 14.67 5.14 -12.34
CA ALA A 102 14.54 3.88 -11.63
C ALA A 102 15.38 2.79 -12.28
N SER A 103 15.86 1.85 -11.47
CA SER A 103 16.68 0.72 -11.93
C SER A 103 16.01 -0.04 -13.07
N GLU A 104 16.82 -0.60 -13.99
CA GLU A 104 16.29 -1.46 -15.06
C GLU A 104 15.64 -2.71 -14.48
N MET A 105 16.18 -3.23 -13.37
CA MET A 105 15.58 -4.33 -12.62
C MET A 105 14.70 -3.75 -11.53
N LEU A 106 13.49 -4.25 -11.43
CA LEU A 106 12.52 -3.84 -10.43
C LEU A 106 12.34 -4.93 -9.40
N ARG A 107 12.27 -4.53 -8.13
CA ARG A 107 11.91 -5.46 -7.06
C ARG A 107 10.40 -5.43 -6.89
N MET A 108 9.76 -6.54 -7.19
CA MET A 108 8.32 -6.72 -6.96
C MET A 108 8.11 -7.26 -5.57
N VAL A 109 7.18 -6.67 -4.82
CA VAL A 109 6.81 -7.13 -3.49
C VAL A 109 5.46 -7.81 -3.59
N TRP A 110 5.42 -9.09 -3.28
CA TRP A 110 4.21 -9.91 -3.25
C TRP A 110 3.75 -10.12 -1.82
N ILE A 111 2.49 -9.88 -1.54
CA ILE A 111 1.90 -10.20 -0.24
C ILE A 111 0.87 -11.30 -0.47
N GLY A 112 1.30 -12.55 -0.26
CA GLY A 112 0.52 -13.72 -0.67
C GLY A 112 0.12 -13.59 -2.13
N ASP A 113 -1.12 -13.94 -2.44
CA ASP A 113 -1.73 -13.72 -3.75
C ASP A 113 -2.61 -12.48 -3.76
N TYR A 114 -2.56 -11.68 -2.70
CA TYR A 114 -3.45 -10.54 -2.53
C TYR A 114 -2.97 -9.28 -3.23
N ASP A 115 -1.67 -8.98 -3.16
CA ASP A 115 -1.10 -7.75 -3.72
C ASP A 115 0.27 -7.99 -4.34
N VAL A 116 0.58 -7.25 -5.40
CA VAL A 116 1.92 -7.16 -5.98
C VAL A 116 2.17 -5.73 -6.41
N CYS A 117 3.36 -5.22 -6.07
CA CYS A 117 3.70 -3.82 -6.33
C CYS A 117 5.21 -3.65 -6.41
N PRO A 118 5.72 -2.85 -7.36
CA PRO A 118 7.15 -2.52 -7.34
C PRO A 118 7.45 -1.63 -6.15
N CYS A 119 8.46 -1.99 -5.35
CA CYS A 119 8.81 -1.23 -4.16
C CYS A 119 10.21 -1.59 -3.69
N ILE A 120 10.98 -0.59 -3.25
CA ILE A 120 12.32 -0.78 -2.71
C ILE A 120 12.38 -0.59 -1.20
N GLY A 121 11.24 -0.30 -0.54
CA GLY A 121 11.19 -0.06 0.89
C GLY A 121 11.27 -1.33 1.73
N THR A 122 11.28 -1.15 3.03
CA THR A 122 11.39 -2.25 4.00
C THR A 122 10.01 -2.81 4.34
N HIS A 123 9.90 -4.14 4.36
CA HIS A 123 8.66 -4.86 4.67
C HIS A 123 8.86 -5.91 5.74
N VAL A 124 7.75 -6.30 6.39
CA VAL A 124 7.76 -7.46 7.30
C VAL A 124 7.79 -8.74 6.48
N ALA A 125 8.18 -9.84 7.11
CA ALA A 125 8.27 -11.15 6.43
C ALA A 125 6.90 -11.78 6.21
N SER A 126 5.91 -11.47 7.07
CA SER A 126 4.53 -11.93 6.92
C SER A 126 3.58 -10.91 7.51
N THR A 127 2.32 -10.94 7.06
CA THR A 127 1.33 -9.95 7.51
C THR A 127 1.04 -10.03 8.99
N LYS A 128 1.22 -11.19 9.61
CA LYS A 128 1.03 -11.34 11.05
C LYS A 128 1.95 -10.42 11.86
N GLU A 129 3.13 -10.11 11.33
CA GLU A 129 4.09 -9.22 11.98
C GLU A 129 3.64 -7.76 12.01
N ILE A 130 2.60 -7.40 11.26
CA ILE A 130 1.99 -6.07 11.37
C ILE A 130 1.32 -5.89 12.74
N GLY A 131 0.81 -6.97 13.31
CA GLY A 131 0.11 -6.95 14.58
C GLY A 131 -1.37 -6.71 14.38
N SER A 132 -1.81 -5.46 14.48
CA SER A 132 -3.19 -5.08 14.21
C SER A 132 -3.24 -3.74 13.47
N PHE A 133 -4.36 -3.48 12.82
CA PHE A 133 -4.58 -2.25 12.05
C PHE A 133 -5.77 -1.50 12.65
N HIS A 134 -5.56 -0.19 12.92
CA HIS A 134 -6.60 0.66 13.47
C HIS A 134 -6.73 1.96 12.68
N ILE A 135 -7.94 2.28 12.28
CA ILE A 135 -8.25 3.58 11.68
C ILE A 135 -8.48 4.57 12.81
N ASN A 136 -7.60 5.56 12.91
CA ASN A 136 -7.72 6.61 13.93
C ASN A 136 -8.77 7.63 13.53
N SER A 137 -8.76 8.04 12.27
CA SER A 137 -9.70 9.03 11.74
C SER A 137 -9.74 8.97 10.22
N THR A 138 -10.78 9.55 9.65
CA THR A 138 -10.91 9.72 8.21
C THR A 138 -11.34 11.16 7.93
N SER A 139 -11.06 11.65 6.72
CA SER A 139 -11.54 12.96 6.30
C SER A 139 -11.86 12.95 4.80
N TRP A 140 -12.71 13.85 4.40
CA TRP A 140 -13.17 14.01 3.02
C TRP A 140 -13.05 15.47 2.59
N THR A 141 -12.34 15.69 1.48
CA THR A 141 -12.20 17.03 0.90
C THR A 141 -12.77 17.01 -0.50
N PRO A 142 -13.93 17.67 -0.73
CA PRO A 142 -14.51 17.71 -2.07
C PRO A 142 -13.59 18.37 -3.09
N LEU A 143 -13.63 17.87 -4.33
CA LEU A 143 -12.90 18.44 -5.46
C LEU A 143 -13.87 19.19 -6.37
N GLY A 144 -13.41 20.25 -6.99
CA GLY A 144 -14.24 21.06 -7.87
C GLY A 144 -14.71 20.35 -9.14
N THR A 145 -14.09 19.21 -9.48
CA THR A 145 -14.43 18.41 -10.66
C THR A 145 -15.40 17.27 -10.35
N GLY A 146 -15.87 17.17 -9.11
CA GLY A 146 -16.67 16.05 -8.63
C GLY A 146 -15.82 15.06 -7.85
N GLY A 147 -16.46 14.25 -6.99
CA GLY A 147 -15.74 13.36 -6.09
C GLY A 147 -14.95 14.13 -5.05
N GLY A 148 -13.91 13.51 -4.50
CA GLY A 148 -13.09 14.14 -3.49
C GLY A 148 -11.87 13.33 -3.12
N SER A 149 -11.07 13.90 -2.21
CA SER A 149 -9.92 13.25 -1.62
C SER A 149 -10.34 12.63 -0.28
N PHE A 150 -10.21 11.32 -0.15
CA PHE A 150 -10.49 10.58 1.07
C PHE A 150 -9.19 10.25 1.78
N ARG A 151 -9.06 10.65 3.04
CA ARG A 151 -7.87 10.38 3.85
C ARG A 151 -8.20 9.40 4.95
N ILE A 152 -7.33 8.40 5.11
CA ILE A 152 -7.31 7.53 6.27
C ILE A 152 -6.06 7.85 7.07
N VAL A 153 -6.24 8.06 8.38
CA VAL A 153 -5.15 8.13 9.34
C VAL A 153 -5.22 6.83 10.14
N PHE A 154 -4.15 6.07 10.15
CA PHE A 154 -4.14 4.75 10.79
C PHE A 154 -2.86 4.52 11.59
N LYS A 155 -2.91 3.50 12.43
CA LYS A 155 -1.74 2.99 13.13
C LYS A 155 -1.72 1.47 13.09
N THR A 156 -0.53 0.90 13.27
CA THR A 156 -0.33 -0.54 13.45
C THR A 156 0.27 -0.79 14.83
N GLU A 157 -0.12 -1.89 15.45
CA GLU A 157 0.37 -2.26 16.80
C GLU A 157 0.83 -3.69 16.87
#